data_dcb57a54a74af221074e52326cd8a0e8
#
_entry.id   dcb57a54a74af221074e52326cd8a0e8
#
_cell.length_a   1.000
_cell.length_b   1.000
_cell.length_c   1.000
_cell.angle_alpha   90.00
_cell.angle_beta   90.00
_cell.angle_gamma   90.00
#
_symmetry.space_group_name_H-M   'P 1'
#
loop_
_entity.id
_entity.type
_entity.pdbx_description
1 polymer ?
#
loop_
_entity_poly.entity_id
_entity_poly.type
_entity_poly.pdbx_seq_one_letter_code
_entity_poly.pdbx_strand_id
1 'polypeptide(L)'
;MSDDAARGVKETGKGLNKLELPETELRFGERKISQEEYNGLRSETPTQEIRDMVNDGVTLPMNDPVIPGNEITKRLEADHIVSMDRITRMNRFEKLTREQQLEVLDYEDNFVGLSKSANASKGAKTYEDWTLYKKTGVPIDSAFRAEMMMKEKKLERLLQGMIDNFVKYNGG
;
A
#
# COMPACT_ATOMS: atom_id res chain seq x y z
N MET A 1 -14.61 -14.62 -2.84
CA MET A 1 -14.55 -13.71 -2.68
C MET A 1 -14.83 -13.24 -2.43
N SER A 2 -14.88 -13.12 -2.30
CA SER A 2 -14.99 -12.03 -2.05
C SER A 2 -15.28 -11.42 -1.98
N ASP A 3 -15.32 -11.40 -1.87
CA ASP A 3 -15.57 -10.23 -1.72
C ASP A 3 -16.10 -9.67 -1.30
N ASP A 4 -15.98 -9.86 -1.05
CA ASP A 4 -16.41 -8.83 -0.55
C ASP A 4 -16.49 -8.35 0.00
N ALA A 5 -15.96 -8.26 0.36
CA ALA A 5 -15.96 -7.33 0.93
C ALA A 5 -15.81 -6.83 0.69
N ALA A 6 -15.59 -6.91 0.19
CA ALA A 6 -15.46 -5.86 -0.01
C ALA A 6 -15.77 -5.64 -0.73
N ARG A 7 -15.82 -6.06 -1.14
CA ARG A 7 -16.09 -5.30 -1.67
C ARG A 7 -16.61 -4.93 -1.69
N GLY A 8 -16.85 -5.48 -1.95
CA GLY A 8 -17.07 -4.59 -1.76
C GLY A 8 -17.46 -4.36 -2.04
N VAL A 9 -17.45 -4.52 -2.17
CA VAL A 9 -17.68 -3.61 -2.28
C VAL A 9 -17.93 -3.47 -3.01
N LYS A 10 -17.96 -3.63 -3.46
CA LYS A 10 -18.18 -3.03 -3.89
C LYS A 10 -18.68 -3.01 -4.09
N GLU A 11 -18.80 -3.60 -4.21
CA GLU A 11 -19.16 -3.10 -4.13
C GLU A 11 -19.60 -2.84 -3.98
N THR A 12 -20.01 -3.38 -4.23
CA THR A 12 -20.42 -2.62 -3.92
C THR A 12 -20.59 -2.22 -3.93
N GLY A 13 -20.76 -2.28 -4.29
CA GLY A 13 -20.79 -1.29 -4.06
C GLY A 13 -21.52 -1.03 -4.29
N LYS A 14 -21.85 -0.89 -4.74
CA LYS A 14 -22.69 -0.19 -4.68
C LYS A 14 -23.74 -0.25 -3.83
N GLY A 15 -24.03 -0.60 -3.53
CA GLY A 15 -24.84 -0.31 -2.46
C GLY A 15 -24.41 0.06 -1.22
N LEU A 16 -23.59 0.00 -0.81
CA LEU A 16 -23.23 0.58 0.26
C LEU A 16 -22.65 1.72 0.07
N ASN A 17 -22.72 1.64 -0.80
CA ASN A 17 -22.29 2.52 -0.87
C ASN A 17 -22.62 3.61 -1.06
N LYS A 18 -23.61 3.75 -0.95
CA LYS A 18 -23.76 5.11 -1.19
C LYS A 18 -23.48 6.01 -0.08
N LEU A 19 -23.36 5.49 1.05
CA LEU A 19 -22.83 6.22 2.17
C LEU A 19 -21.33 6.29 2.15
N GLU A 20 -20.72 5.77 1.11
CA GLU A 20 -19.28 5.86 1.00
C GLU A 20 -18.85 7.28 0.78
N LEU A 21 -17.77 7.66 1.40
CA LEU A 21 -17.15 8.94 1.16
C LEU A 21 -16.60 8.99 -0.26
N PRO A 22 -16.54 10.17 -0.85
CA PRO A 22 -15.83 10.32 -2.12
C PRO A 22 -14.42 9.78 -2.00
N GLU A 23 -13.92 9.21 -3.08
CA GLU A 23 -12.59 8.60 -3.04
C GLU A 23 -11.53 9.55 -2.54
N THR A 24 -11.60 10.81 -2.95
CA THR A 24 -10.61 11.79 -2.51
C THR A 24 -10.63 11.97 -1.00
N GLU A 25 -11.80 11.89 -0.39
CA GLU A 25 -11.90 12.03 1.06
C GLU A 25 -11.47 10.78 1.79
N LEU A 26 -11.70 9.62 1.18
CA LEU A 26 -11.25 8.38 1.77
C LEU A 26 -9.75 8.27 1.78
N ARG A 27 -9.13 8.80 0.75
CA ARG A 27 -7.76 8.48 0.51
C ARG A 27 -6.79 9.46 1.11
N PHE A 28 -7.06 10.75 0.95
CA PHE A 28 -5.97 11.66 1.20
C PHE A 28 -6.43 12.99 1.72
N GLY A 29 -6.43 13.09 2.99
CA GLY A 29 -6.46 14.40 3.59
C GLY A 29 -5.05 14.95 3.65
N GLU A 30 -4.90 16.02 4.37
CA GLU A 30 -3.61 16.59 4.68
C GLU A 30 -2.96 15.73 5.77
N ARG A 31 -1.66 15.50 5.66
CA ARG A 31 -0.95 14.76 6.72
C ARG A 31 -0.92 15.62 7.97
N LYS A 32 -1.37 15.06 9.08
CA LYS A 32 -1.50 15.77 10.34
C LYS A 32 -0.44 15.39 11.37
N ILE A 33 0.43 14.44 11.05
CA ILE A 33 1.61 14.19 11.88
C ILE A 33 2.75 15.04 11.36
N SER A 34 3.71 15.33 12.23
CA SER A 34 4.86 16.15 11.86
C SER A 34 5.80 15.37 10.93
N GLN A 35 6.67 16.07 10.23
CA GLN A 35 7.69 15.43 9.41
C GLN A 35 8.60 14.58 10.27
N GLU A 36 8.90 15.02 11.48
CA GLU A 36 9.73 14.27 12.40
C GLU A 36 9.07 12.95 12.79
N GLU A 37 7.77 13.00 13.11
CA GLU A 37 7.02 11.79 13.42
C GLU A 37 6.98 10.84 12.22
N TYR A 38 6.76 11.40 11.04
CA TYR A 38 6.75 10.61 9.81
C TYR A 38 8.09 9.90 9.60
N ASN A 39 9.18 10.65 9.76
CA ASN A 39 10.52 10.08 9.58
C ASN A 39 10.80 8.99 10.60
N GLY A 40 10.32 9.18 11.85
CA GLY A 40 10.47 8.17 12.89
C GLY A 40 9.74 6.89 12.55
N LEU A 41 8.50 7.02 12.09
CA LEU A 41 7.74 5.84 11.65
C LEU A 41 8.44 5.15 10.48
N ARG A 42 8.91 5.94 9.52
CA ARG A 42 9.55 5.41 8.33
C ARG A 42 10.79 4.58 8.67
N SER A 43 11.48 4.91 9.73
CA SER A 43 12.67 4.17 10.12
C SER A 43 12.34 2.79 10.70
N GLU A 44 11.06 2.56 11.06
CA GLU A 44 10.65 1.30 11.69
C GLU A 44 9.78 0.42 10.80
N THR A 45 9.38 0.90 9.63
CA THR A 45 8.56 0.10 8.72
C THR A 45 9.20 0.05 7.34
N PRO A 46 9.16 -1.08 6.66
CA PRO A 46 8.60 -2.36 7.10
C PRO A 46 9.55 -3.09 8.07
N THR A 47 8.96 -4.02 8.85
CA THR A 47 9.74 -4.84 9.77
C THR A 47 10.60 -5.84 9.00
N GLN A 48 11.58 -6.44 9.70
CA GLN A 48 12.41 -7.47 9.08
C GLN A 48 11.58 -8.68 8.68
N GLU A 49 10.57 -9.04 9.47
CA GLU A 49 9.68 -10.14 9.14
C GLU A 49 8.98 -9.92 7.81
N ILE A 50 8.53 -8.70 7.56
CA ILE A 50 7.88 -8.36 6.30
C ILE A 50 8.86 -8.42 5.14
N ARG A 51 10.09 -7.93 5.37
CA ARG A 51 11.15 -8.00 4.35
C ARG A 51 11.46 -9.43 3.98
N ASP A 52 11.46 -10.31 4.96
CA ASP A 52 11.70 -11.73 4.72
C ASP A 52 10.50 -12.37 4.02
N MET A 53 9.29 -11.97 4.42
CA MET A 53 8.06 -12.51 3.86
C MET A 53 7.98 -12.31 2.34
N VAL A 54 8.31 -11.12 1.85
CA VAL A 54 8.21 -10.85 0.41
C VAL A 54 9.29 -11.58 -0.38
N ASN A 55 10.29 -12.15 0.29
CA ASN A 55 11.34 -12.91 -0.36
C ASN A 55 11.17 -14.42 -0.19
N ASP A 56 10.13 -14.84 0.52
CA ASP A 56 9.89 -16.26 0.76
C ASP A 56 9.60 -16.95 -0.57
N GLY A 57 10.31 -18.06 -0.83
CA GLY A 57 10.11 -18.81 -2.06
C GLY A 57 10.70 -18.17 -3.31
N VAL A 58 11.41 -17.05 -3.19
CA VAL A 58 12.00 -16.38 -4.34
C VAL A 58 13.34 -17.03 -4.66
N THR A 59 13.52 -17.40 -5.92
CA THR A 59 14.78 -17.96 -6.43
C THR A 59 15.39 -16.95 -7.41
N LEU A 60 16.63 -16.57 -7.14
CA LEU A 60 17.34 -15.60 -7.97
C LEU A 60 18.44 -16.27 -8.78
N PRO A 61 18.75 -15.81 -9.98
CA PRO A 61 18.10 -14.67 -10.66
C PRO A 61 16.75 -15.07 -11.23
N MET A 62 15.91 -14.06 -11.48
CA MET A 62 14.60 -14.29 -12.07
C MET A 62 14.23 -13.14 -12.98
N ASN A 63 13.33 -13.39 -13.92
CA ASN A 63 12.76 -12.34 -14.73
C ASN A 63 11.85 -11.49 -13.86
N ASP A 64 11.91 -10.17 -14.05
CA ASP A 64 11.09 -9.24 -13.28
C ASP A 64 9.65 -9.33 -13.80
N PRO A 65 8.69 -9.74 -12.96
CA PRO A 65 7.29 -9.81 -13.41
C PRO A 65 6.64 -8.44 -13.54
N VAL A 66 7.32 -7.38 -13.10
CA VAL A 66 6.76 -6.04 -13.05
C VAL A 66 7.32 -5.18 -14.19
N ILE A 67 8.63 -5.21 -14.39
CA ILE A 67 9.28 -4.47 -15.47
C ILE A 67 9.71 -5.47 -16.55
N PRO A 68 8.96 -5.57 -17.66
CA PRO A 68 9.32 -6.52 -18.72
C PRO A 68 10.76 -6.30 -19.20
N GLY A 69 11.48 -7.39 -19.33
CA GLY A 69 12.85 -7.35 -19.81
C GLY A 69 13.91 -7.07 -18.76
N ASN A 70 13.49 -6.78 -17.54
CA ASN A 70 14.41 -6.56 -16.43
C ASN A 70 14.71 -7.90 -15.73
N GLU A 71 15.94 -8.08 -15.29
CA GLU A 71 16.32 -9.28 -14.55
C GLU A 71 16.56 -8.89 -13.08
N ILE A 72 16.03 -9.69 -12.16
CA ILE A 72 16.21 -9.48 -10.73
C ILE A 72 17.31 -10.40 -10.26
N THR A 73 18.38 -9.82 -9.71
CA THR A 73 19.52 -10.58 -9.22
C THR A 73 19.74 -10.44 -7.72
N LYS A 74 18.99 -9.58 -7.04
CA LYS A 74 19.12 -9.32 -5.61
C LYS A 74 17.77 -9.44 -4.94
N ARG A 75 17.78 -9.60 -3.61
CA ARG A 75 16.56 -9.72 -2.82
C ARG A 75 15.58 -8.62 -3.20
N LEU A 76 14.30 -8.98 -3.17
CA LEU A 76 13.22 -8.04 -3.40
C LEU A 76 13.11 -7.08 -2.22
N GLU A 77 12.64 -5.89 -2.51
CA GLU A 77 12.33 -4.89 -1.47
C GLU A 77 10.85 -4.95 -1.15
N ALA A 78 10.52 -4.80 0.13
CA ALA A 78 9.13 -4.78 0.57
C ALA A 78 8.57 -3.39 0.33
N ASP A 79 7.57 -3.31 -0.54
CA ASP A 79 6.96 -2.03 -0.90
C ASP A 79 5.52 -2.00 -0.40
N HIS A 80 5.13 -0.88 0.20
CA HIS A 80 3.74 -0.66 0.58
C HIS A 80 2.89 -0.51 -0.67
N ILE A 81 1.85 -1.35 -0.82
CA ILE A 81 0.93 -1.25 -1.96
C ILE A 81 0.19 0.09 -1.89
N VAL A 82 -0.46 0.38 -0.77
CA VAL A 82 -0.93 1.74 -0.45
C VAL A 82 0.24 2.39 0.26
N SER A 83 0.79 3.43 -0.31
CA SER A 83 2.06 4.00 0.16
C SER A 83 1.95 4.55 1.58
N MET A 84 3.06 4.55 2.28
CA MET A 84 3.13 5.13 3.62
C MET A 84 2.69 6.58 3.62
N ASP A 85 3.07 7.34 2.59
CA ASP A 85 2.65 8.72 2.44
C ASP A 85 1.13 8.84 2.48
N ARG A 86 0.43 7.95 1.79
CA ARG A 86 -1.03 7.97 1.73
C ARG A 86 -1.67 7.51 3.01
N ILE A 87 -1.12 6.46 3.63
CA ILE A 87 -1.66 5.94 4.88
C ILE A 87 -1.62 7.01 5.96
N THR A 88 -0.51 7.74 6.05
CA THR A 88 -0.37 8.78 7.07
C THR A 88 -1.26 9.99 6.82
N ARG A 89 -1.87 10.07 5.64
CA ARG A 89 -2.85 11.11 5.30
C ARG A 89 -4.28 10.66 5.48
N MET A 90 -4.50 9.40 5.85
CA MET A 90 -5.85 8.89 6.06
C MET A 90 -6.50 9.57 7.26
N ASN A 91 -7.84 9.61 7.23
CA ASN A 91 -8.62 10.29 8.24
C ASN A 91 -8.34 9.71 9.62
N ARG A 92 -7.96 10.56 10.55
CA ARG A 92 -7.72 10.23 11.96
C ARG A 92 -6.48 9.37 12.22
N PHE A 93 -5.61 9.21 11.24
CA PHE A 93 -4.35 8.49 11.49
C PHE A 93 -3.60 9.12 12.67
N GLU A 94 -3.62 10.43 12.77
CA GLU A 94 -2.92 11.16 13.84
C GLU A 94 -3.52 10.92 15.23
N LYS A 95 -4.71 10.34 15.29
CA LYS A 95 -5.35 10.02 16.59
C LYS A 95 -4.85 8.71 17.18
N LEU A 96 -4.12 7.94 16.44
CA LEU A 96 -3.63 6.64 16.88
C LEU A 96 -2.39 6.80 17.75
N THR A 97 -2.18 5.85 18.67
CA THR A 97 -0.90 5.77 19.36
C THR A 97 0.18 5.38 18.35
N ARG A 98 1.44 5.62 18.71
CA ARG A 98 2.55 5.26 17.83
C ARG A 98 2.53 3.77 17.49
N GLU A 99 2.24 2.93 18.50
CA GLU A 99 2.17 1.49 18.29
C GLU A 99 1.08 1.12 17.30
N GLN A 100 -0.09 1.76 17.41
CA GLN A 100 -1.20 1.52 16.49
C GLN A 100 -0.85 2.03 15.09
N GLN A 101 -0.16 3.15 14.99
CA GLN A 101 0.29 3.69 13.71
C GLN A 101 1.20 2.69 13.01
N LEU A 102 2.13 2.10 13.75
CA LEU A 102 3.03 1.09 13.18
C LEU A 102 2.26 -0.17 12.80
N GLU A 103 1.27 -0.54 13.59
CA GLU A 103 0.46 -1.72 13.27
C GLU A 103 -0.27 -1.54 11.95
N VAL A 104 -0.82 -0.35 11.70
CA VAL A 104 -1.48 -0.05 10.44
C VAL A 104 -0.46 -0.04 9.30
N LEU A 105 0.70 0.58 9.51
CA LEU A 105 1.74 0.67 8.49
C LEU A 105 2.34 -0.70 8.15
N ASP A 106 2.35 -1.62 9.11
CA ASP A 106 2.94 -2.95 8.92
C ASP A 106 1.89 -4.03 8.64
N TYR A 107 0.72 -3.64 8.19
CA TYR A 107 -0.31 -4.61 7.80
C TYR A 107 0.23 -5.46 6.65
N GLU A 108 0.39 -6.75 6.89
CA GLU A 108 1.13 -7.63 5.99
C GLU A 108 0.58 -7.67 4.58
N ASP A 109 -0.74 -7.66 4.45
CA ASP A 109 -1.37 -7.74 3.13
C ASP A 109 -1.10 -6.51 2.28
N ASN A 110 -0.61 -5.43 2.88
CA ASN A 110 -0.31 -4.20 2.16
C ASN A 110 1.12 -4.18 1.61
N PHE A 111 1.76 -5.32 1.50
CA PHE A 111 3.13 -5.38 0.99
C PHE A 111 3.25 -6.27 -0.21
N VAL A 112 4.15 -5.89 -1.11
CA VAL A 112 4.51 -6.67 -2.27
C VAL A 112 6.03 -6.57 -2.42
N GLY A 113 6.65 -7.66 -2.89
CA GLY A 113 8.07 -7.64 -3.18
C GLY A 113 8.30 -7.07 -4.57
N LEU A 114 9.16 -6.06 -4.64
CA LEU A 114 9.54 -5.43 -5.91
C LEU A 114 11.04 -5.44 -6.05
N SER A 115 11.52 -5.50 -7.29
CA SER A 115 12.93 -5.28 -7.53
C SER A 115 13.30 -3.87 -7.06
N LYS A 116 14.56 -3.66 -6.76
CA LYS A 116 15.03 -2.34 -6.35
C LYS A 116 14.69 -1.28 -7.41
N SER A 117 14.83 -1.64 -8.68
CA SER A 117 14.51 -0.73 -9.79
C SER A 117 13.03 -0.38 -9.80
N ALA A 118 12.16 -1.37 -9.64
CA ALA A 118 10.72 -1.16 -9.62
C ALA A 118 10.32 -0.32 -8.42
N ASN A 119 10.85 -0.65 -7.25
CA ASN A 119 10.53 0.07 -6.02
C ASN A 119 10.93 1.55 -6.13
N ALA A 120 12.13 1.82 -6.62
CA ALA A 120 12.61 3.18 -6.80
C ALA A 120 11.76 3.94 -7.82
N SER A 121 11.38 3.27 -8.91
CA SER A 121 10.56 3.88 -9.95
C SER A 121 9.16 4.23 -9.46
N LYS A 122 8.56 3.32 -8.68
CA LYS A 122 7.20 3.53 -8.17
C LYS A 122 7.15 4.66 -7.15
N GLY A 123 8.08 4.66 -6.20
CA GLY A 123 8.05 5.66 -5.14
C GLY A 123 6.69 5.68 -4.45
N ALA A 124 6.12 6.86 -4.25
CA ALA A 124 4.82 7.02 -3.58
C ALA A 124 3.65 7.03 -4.56
N LYS A 125 3.88 6.74 -5.83
CA LYS A 125 2.80 6.76 -6.83
C LYS A 125 1.79 5.65 -6.56
N THR A 126 0.55 5.89 -7.00
CA THR A 126 -0.44 4.82 -7.07
C THR A 126 -0.10 3.92 -8.26
N TYR A 127 -0.65 2.72 -8.24
CA TYR A 127 -0.51 1.84 -9.39
C TYR A 127 -1.25 2.37 -10.63
N GLU A 128 -2.23 3.22 -10.42
CA GLU A 128 -2.89 3.90 -11.55
C GLU A 128 -1.93 4.88 -12.21
N ASP A 129 -1.14 5.60 -11.43
CA ASP A 129 -0.23 6.63 -11.94
C ASP A 129 1.12 6.06 -12.38
N TRP A 130 1.49 4.90 -11.85
CA TRP A 130 2.77 4.29 -12.19
C TRP A 130 2.63 3.40 -13.41
N THR A 131 2.81 3.99 -14.58
CA THR A 131 2.55 3.32 -15.85
C THR A 131 3.79 2.93 -16.62
N LEU A 132 4.93 3.51 -16.25
CA LEU A 132 6.13 3.43 -17.08
C LEU A 132 7.39 3.36 -16.23
N TYR A 133 8.31 2.50 -16.64
CA TYR A 133 9.66 2.52 -16.09
C TYR A 133 10.48 3.49 -16.95
N LYS A 134 10.64 4.70 -16.45
CA LYS A 134 11.18 5.80 -17.27
C LYS A 134 12.58 5.54 -17.79
N LYS A 135 13.38 4.83 -17.01
CA LYS A 135 14.79 4.60 -17.37
C LYS A 135 14.93 3.92 -18.72
N THR A 136 14.03 3.00 -19.06
CA THR A 136 14.09 2.27 -20.31
C THR A 136 12.89 2.56 -21.21
N GLY A 137 11.90 3.31 -20.73
CA GLY A 137 10.71 3.59 -21.51
C GLY A 137 9.74 2.42 -21.60
N VAL A 138 9.93 1.40 -20.77
CA VAL A 138 9.10 0.19 -20.84
C VAL A 138 7.88 0.36 -19.97
N PRO A 139 6.67 0.05 -20.49
CA PRO A 139 5.46 0.08 -19.66
C PRO A 139 5.52 -0.98 -18.57
N ILE A 140 4.96 -0.64 -17.41
CA ILE A 140 4.80 -1.59 -16.32
C ILE A 140 3.87 -2.71 -16.78
N ASP A 141 4.16 -3.95 -16.40
CA ASP A 141 3.36 -5.09 -16.81
C ASP A 141 1.88 -4.85 -16.52
N SER A 142 1.05 -4.96 -17.56
CA SER A 142 -0.34 -4.55 -17.46
C SER A 142 -1.16 -5.45 -16.52
N ALA A 143 -0.89 -6.74 -16.53
CA ALA A 143 -1.62 -7.68 -15.67
C ALA A 143 -1.27 -7.45 -14.20
N PHE A 144 0.02 -7.29 -13.91
CA PHE A 144 0.47 -6.98 -12.54
C PHE A 144 -0.15 -5.68 -12.07
N ARG A 145 -0.09 -4.65 -12.91
CA ARG A 145 -0.59 -3.33 -12.56
C ARG A 145 -2.09 -3.36 -12.28
N ALA A 146 -2.86 -4.07 -13.13
CA ALA A 146 -4.31 -4.19 -12.93
C ALA A 146 -4.64 -4.88 -11.61
N GLU A 147 -3.92 -5.94 -11.29
CA GLU A 147 -4.11 -6.65 -10.02
C GLU A 147 -3.82 -5.75 -8.84
N MET A 148 -2.73 -4.99 -8.91
CA MET A 148 -2.35 -4.10 -7.82
C MET A 148 -3.34 -2.94 -7.67
N MET A 149 -3.89 -2.44 -8.76
CA MET A 149 -4.91 -1.39 -8.69
C MET A 149 -6.14 -1.86 -7.93
N MET A 150 -6.56 -3.11 -8.16
CA MET A 150 -7.68 -3.66 -7.41
C MET A 150 -7.35 -3.82 -5.93
N LYS A 151 -6.15 -4.35 -5.65
CA LYS A 151 -5.71 -4.53 -4.26
C LYS A 151 -5.59 -3.19 -3.54
N GLU A 152 -5.08 -2.19 -4.22
CA GLU A 152 -4.88 -0.86 -3.65
C GLU A 152 -6.20 -0.28 -3.16
N LYS A 153 -7.24 -0.36 -3.98
CA LYS A 153 -8.56 0.16 -3.58
C LYS A 153 -9.14 -0.58 -2.40
N LYS A 154 -9.02 -1.90 -2.40
CA LYS A 154 -9.51 -2.71 -1.29
C LYS A 154 -8.73 -2.41 -0.01
N LEU A 155 -7.41 -2.29 -0.13
CA LEU A 155 -6.55 -2.03 1.02
C LEU A 155 -6.80 -0.63 1.60
N GLU A 156 -7.06 0.35 0.76
CA GLU A 156 -7.37 1.70 1.25
C GLU A 156 -8.56 1.67 2.21
N ARG A 157 -9.61 0.94 1.83
CA ARG A 157 -10.79 0.83 2.68
C ARG A 157 -10.49 0.06 3.95
N LEU A 158 -9.74 -1.02 3.81
CA LEU A 158 -9.42 -1.87 4.95
C LEU A 158 -8.55 -1.13 5.96
N LEU A 159 -7.54 -0.41 5.48
CA LEU A 159 -6.65 0.34 6.35
C LEU A 159 -7.39 1.48 7.06
N GLN A 160 -8.29 2.18 6.35
CA GLN A 160 -9.12 3.19 6.98
C GLN A 160 -10.00 2.57 8.06
N GLY A 161 -10.52 1.37 7.80
CA GLY A 161 -11.32 0.65 8.79
C GLY A 161 -10.52 0.30 10.04
N MET A 162 -9.25 -0.09 9.86
CA MET A 162 -8.38 -0.35 11.00
C MET A 162 -8.17 0.90 11.84
N ILE A 163 -7.91 2.03 11.17
CA ILE A 163 -7.74 3.30 11.85
C ILE A 163 -9.00 3.64 12.64
N ASP A 164 -10.16 3.52 12.00
CA ASP A 164 -11.44 3.83 12.64
C ASP A 164 -11.68 2.96 13.86
N ASN A 165 -11.34 1.69 13.78
CA ASN A 165 -11.50 0.78 14.91
C ASN A 165 -10.58 1.14 16.06
N PHE A 166 -9.34 1.51 15.77
CA PHE A 166 -8.42 1.93 16.82
C PHE A 166 -8.90 3.21 17.48
N VAL A 167 -9.39 4.18 16.71
CA VAL A 167 -9.92 5.43 17.27
C VAL A 167 -11.07 5.12 18.20
N LYS A 168 -11.97 4.23 17.77
CA LYS A 168 -13.10 3.83 18.59
C LYS A 168 -12.64 3.14 19.88
N TYR A 169 -11.66 2.24 19.75
CA TYR A 169 -11.09 1.54 20.90
C TYR A 169 -10.45 2.53 21.88
N ASN A 170 -9.84 3.59 21.38
CA ASN A 170 -9.20 4.62 22.21
C ASN A 170 -10.21 5.58 22.85
N GLY A 171 -11.49 5.41 22.57
CA GLY A 171 -12.54 6.25 23.16
C GLY A 171 -12.87 7.50 22.37
N GLY A 172 -12.39 7.57 21.13
CA GLY A 172 -12.56 8.76 20.31
C GLY A 172 -13.59 8.70 19.21
#